data_4ced298d6bccf566893c1e669c028c9f
#
_entry.id   4ced298d6bccf566893c1e669c028c9f
#
_cell.length_a   1.000
_cell.length_b   1.000
_cell.length_c   1.000
_cell.angle_alpha   90.00
_cell.angle_beta   90.00
_cell.angle_gamma   90.00
#
_symmetry.space_group_name_H-M   'P 1'
#
loop_
_entity.id
_entity.type
_entity.pdbx_description
1 polymer ?
#
loop_
_entity_poly.entity_id
_entity_poly.type
_entity_poly.pdbx_seq_one_letter_code
_entity_poly.pdbx_strand_id
1 'polypeptide(L)'
;FTVDFDALLKENEDTVAWIRFDEPAVINYPVVKSADNNEYLTKTFTANDNKLGAIFVDMRNSNDFSDKNTFIYGHHLNVGGEMFSELLKYENESFCKKHPNFYIYTPDGKVRTYKVFSAGVVKDTADNYKLDYATDADYEAYLKLCEESSNYKVEDVELTAQSQIVSQRVQMSAMTNVFLYREF
;
A
#
# COMPACT_ATOMS: atom_id res chain seq x y z
N PHE A 1 -15.48 3.65 -12.55
CA PHE A 1 -15.61 3.51 -11.11
C PHE A 1 -15.57 4.90 -10.47
N THR A 2 -16.50 5.21 -9.58
CA THR A 2 -16.61 6.51 -8.90
C THR A 2 -16.72 6.27 -7.41
N VAL A 3 -16.05 7.11 -6.61
CA VAL A 3 -16.09 7.07 -5.14
C VAL A 3 -16.84 8.30 -4.65
N ASP A 4 -17.82 8.11 -3.78
CA ASP A 4 -18.53 9.20 -3.08
C ASP A 4 -17.76 9.55 -1.80
N PHE A 5 -16.76 10.44 -1.94
CA PHE A 5 -15.96 10.88 -0.81
C PHE A 5 -16.74 11.74 0.19
N ASP A 6 -17.80 12.43 -0.23
CA ASP A 6 -18.64 13.19 0.70
C ASP A 6 -19.40 12.27 1.65
N ALA A 7 -19.86 11.12 1.16
CA ALA A 7 -20.46 10.09 2.00
C ALA A 7 -19.45 9.42 2.93
N LEU A 8 -18.27 9.08 2.42
CA LEU A 8 -17.20 8.45 3.20
C LEU A 8 -16.70 9.37 4.34
N LEU A 9 -16.46 10.65 4.05
CA LEU A 9 -16.00 11.64 5.03
C LEU A 9 -17.04 11.95 6.11
N LYS A 10 -18.33 11.81 5.80
CA LYS A 10 -19.40 11.89 6.81
C LYS A 10 -19.40 10.70 7.75
N GLU A 11 -19.06 9.52 7.23
CA GLU A 11 -18.97 8.29 8.02
C GLU A 11 -17.70 8.27 8.87
N ASN A 12 -16.56 8.65 8.27
CA ASN A 12 -15.27 8.73 8.96
C ASN A 12 -14.41 9.86 8.35
N GLU A 13 -14.16 10.90 9.15
CA GLU A 13 -13.36 12.08 8.75
C GLU A 13 -11.88 11.76 8.47
N ASP A 14 -11.38 10.63 8.97
CA ASP A 14 -10.03 10.12 8.71
C ASP A 14 -9.85 9.53 7.30
N THR A 15 -10.89 9.56 6.47
CA THR A 15 -10.83 9.05 5.10
C THR A 15 -9.87 9.88 4.26
N VAL A 16 -8.83 9.25 3.71
CA VAL A 16 -7.84 9.91 2.85
C VAL A 16 -7.85 9.40 1.41
N ALA A 17 -8.35 8.17 1.17
CA ALA A 17 -8.36 7.58 -0.16
C ALA A 17 -9.34 6.40 -0.25
N TRP A 18 -9.44 5.87 -1.46
CA TRP A 18 -10.01 4.56 -1.78
C TRP A 18 -9.00 3.77 -2.60
N ILE A 19 -8.68 2.54 -2.18
CA ILE A 19 -7.81 1.63 -2.91
C ILE A 19 -8.63 0.58 -3.66
N ARG A 20 -8.28 0.33 -4.92
CA ARG A 20 -8.97 -0.65 -5.74
C ARG A 20 -8.01 -1.38 -6.66
N PHE A 21 -8.14 -2.70 -6.71
CA PHE A 21 -7.51 -3.58 -7.69
C PHE A 21 -8.55 -4.10 -8.68
N ASP A 22 -8.16 -4.31 -9.93
CA ASP A 22 -8.98 -5.08 -10.87
C ASP A 22 -8.92 -6.57 -10.50
N GLU A 23 -7.71 -7.06 -10.19
CA GLU A 23 -7.46 -8.36 -9.58
C GLU A 23 -6.27 -8.24 -8.59
N PRO A 24 -6.40 -8.72 -7.37
CA PRO A 24 -7.58 -9.40 -6.79
C PRO A 24 -8.71 -8.40 -6.46
N ALA A 25 -9.87 -8.58 -7.12
CA ALA A 25 -11.01 -7.65 -7.05
C ALA A 25 -11.60 -7.46 -5.64
N VAL A 26 -11.28 -8.35 -4.70
CA VAL A 26 -11.66 -8.23 -3.28
C VAL A 26 -10.99 -7.04 -2.60
N ILE A 27 -9.82 -6.57 -3.10
CA ILE A 27 -9.17 -5.37 -2.57
C ILE A 27 -9.82 -4.14 -3.19
N ASN A 28 -10.82 -3.64 -2.48
CA ASN A 28 -11.68 -2.53 -2.89
C ASN A 28 -12.23 -1.87 -1.61
N TYR A 29 -11.40 -1.02 -0.99
CA TYR A 29 -11.61 -0.52 0.37
C TYR A 29 -11.37 0.98 0.51
N PRO A 30 -12.08 1.65 1.44
CA PRO A 30 -11.67 2.96 1.93
C PRO A 30 -10.30 2.85 2.63
N VAL A 31 -9.53 3.92 2.54
CA VAL A 31 -8.23 4.07 3.21
C VAL A 31 -8.32 5.23 4.18
N VAL A 32 -7.94 4.99 5.42
CA VAL A 32 -7.98 5.97 6.50
C VAL A 32 -6.58 6.35 6.96
N LYS A 33 -6.47 7.44 7.72
CA LYS A 33 -5.23 7.85 8.37
C LYS A 33 -5.54 8.57 9.68
N SER A 34 -4.96 8.10 10.78
CA SER A 34 -5.08 8.74 12.09
C SER A 34 -3.75 9.37 12.54
N ALA A 35 -3.77 9.94 13.75
CA ALA A 35 -2.60 10.53 14.38
C ALA A 35 -1.52 9.52 14.81
N ASP A 36 -1.86 8.22 14.85
CA ASP A 36 -0.93 7.15 15.16
C ASP A 36 -1.18 5.90 14.29
N ASN A 37 -0.23 4.95 14.32
CA ASN A 37 -0.32 3.72 13.54
C ASN A 37 -1.02 2.56 14.29
N ASN A 38 -1.62 2.80 15.46
CA ASN A 38 -2.23 1.74 16.28
C ASN A 38 -3.75 1.70 16.18
N GLU A 39 -4.38 2.86 16.00
CA GLU A 39 -5.83 3.00 16.04
C GLU A 39 -6.53 2.03 15.09
N TYR A 40 -6.18 2.06 13.81
CA TYR A 40 -6.81 1.24 12.77
C TYR A 40 -6.26 -0.19 12.66
N LEU A 41 -5.36 -0.58 13.55
CA LEU A 41 -5.02 -2.01 13.72
C LEU A 41 -6.20 -2.82 14.30
N THR A 42 -7.04 -2.17 15.11
CA THR A 42 -8.14 -2.83 15.82
C THR A 42 -9.47 -2.12 15.70
N LYS A 43 -9.59 -1.14 14.81
CA LYS A 43 -10.83 -0.45 14.47
C LYS A 43 -11.13 -0.59 12.99
N THR A 44 -12.39 -0.87 12.67
CA THR A 44 -12.89 -0.86 11.28
C THR A 44 -12.96 0.57 10.74
N PHE A 45 -13.27 0.72 9.46
CA PHE A 45 -13.55 2.00 8.83
C PHE A 45 -14.61 2.83 9.59
N THR A 46 -15.62 2.20 10.13
CA THR A 46 -16.67 2.85 10.95
C THR A 46 -16.26 3.08 12.41
N ALA A 47 -14.98 3.01 12.71
CA ALA A 47 -14.37 3.19 14.04
C ALA A 47 -14.88 2.22 15.14
N ASN A 48 -15.48 1.10 14.76
CA ASN A 48 -15.88 0.04 15.69
C ASN A 48 -14.69 -0.88 16.01
N ASP A 49 -14.57 -1.30 17.26
CA ASP A 49 -13.55 -2.24 17.68
C ASP A 49 -13.71 -3.59 16.95
N ASN A 50 -12.69 -3.97 16.21
CA ASN A 50 -12.66 -5.22 15.47
C ASN A 50 -11.22 -5.62 15.13
N LYS A 51 -10.87 -6.88 15.33
CA LYS A 51 -9.54 -7.43 15.00
C LYS A 51 -9.21 -7.40 13.51
N LEU A 52 -10.19 -7.14 12.64
CA LEU A 52 -9.97 -6.97 11.20
C LEU A 52 -9.23 -5.68 10.88
N GLY A 53 -9.36 -4.66 11.73
CA GLY A 53 -8.80 -3.34 11.49
C GLY A 53 -9.40 -2.66 10.24
N ALA A 54 -8.68 -1.68 9.72
CA ALA A 54 -8.95 -1.03 8.44
C ALA A 54 -7.67 -0.99 7.59
N ILE A 55 -7.81 -0.60 6.33
CA ILE A 55 -6.66 -0.23 5.49
C ILE A 55 -6.27 1.21 5.85
N PHE A 56 -5.02 1.45 6.22
CA PHE A 56 -4.60 2.78 6.66
C PHE A 56 -3.21 3.19 6.17
N VAL A 57 -3.00 4.50 6.05
CA VAL A 57 -1.73 5.14 5.69
C VAL A 57 -0.90 5.38 6.94
N ASP A 58 0.43 5.22 6.85
CA ASP A 58 1.36 5.53 7.94
C ASP A 58 1.19 6.97 8.42
N MET A 59 1.17 7.18 9.73
CA MET A 59 0.99 8.49 10.36
C MET A 59 1.96 9.58 9.88
N ARG A 60 3.16 9.18 9.42
CA ARG A 60 4.22 10.08 8.94
C ARG A 60 4.02 10.54 7.50
N ASN A 61 3.20 9.83 6.72
CA ASN A 61 2.92 10.17 5.33
C ASN A 61 1.88 11.29 5.21
N SER A 62 1.90 11.98 4.07
CA SER A 62 0.91 12.98 3.69
C SER A 62 -0.42 12.33 3.30
N ASN A 63 -1.52 13.09 3.45
CA ASN A 63 -2.87 12.58 3.09
C ASN A 63 -3.09 12.52 1.58
N ASP A 64 -2.29 13.23 0.80
CA ASP A 64 -2.46 13.41 -0.64
C ASP A 64 -1.57 12.51 -1.52
N PHE A 65 -0.82 11.58 -0.90
CA PHE A 65 0.10 10.68 -1.59
C PHE A 65 1.23 11.38 -2.35
N SER A 66 1.63 12.58 -1.93
CA SER A 66 2.72 13.34 -2.55
C SER A 66 4.12 12.94 -2.09
N ASP A 67 4.24 12.07 -1.09
CA ASP A 67 5.51 11.59 -0.57
C ASP A 67 6.27 10.75 -1.61
N LYS A 68 7.60 10.69 -1.48
CA LYS A 68 8.42 9.75 -2.28
C LYS A 68 7.98 8.30 -2.09
N ASN A 69 7.58 7.94 -0.86
CA ASN A 69 7.07 6.62 -0.52
C ASN A 69 5.92 6.74 0.48
N THR A 70 4.76 6.23 0.12
CA THR A 70 3.58 6.16 1.00
C THR A 70 3.38 4.73 1.47
N PHE A 71 3.44 4.50 2.78
CA PHE A 71 3.14 3.20 3.37
C PHE A 71 1.64 3.03 3.62
N ILE A 72 1.09 1.92 3.14
CA ILE A 72 -0.29 1.51 3.39
C ILE A 72 -0.26 0.14 4.08
N TYR A 73 -0.95 0.04 5.19
CA TYR A 73 -1.05 -1.16 6.01
C TYR A 73 -2.41 -1.82 5.85
N GLY A 74 -2.42 -3.14 5.89
CA GLY A 74 -3.63 -3.96 5.94
C GLY A 74 -3.33 -5.32 6.54
N HIS A 75 -4.29 -5.86 7.28
CA HIS A 75 -4.14 -7.17 7.89
C HIS A 75 -4.13 -8.31 6.87
N HIS A 76 -3.41 -9.37 7.21
CA HIS A 76 -3.57 -10.70 6.63
C HIS A 76 -4.50 -11.50 7.52
N LEU A 77 -5.62 -11.93 6.98
CA LEU A 77 -6.57 -12.78 7.65
C LEU A 77 -6.40 -14.22 7.16
N ASN A 78 -6.24 -15.14 8.09
CA ASN A 78 -6.05 -16.56 7.78
C ASN A 78 -7.30 -17.23 7.18
N VAL A 79 -8.44 -16.55 7.21
CA VAL A 79 -9.73 -17.07 6.72
C VAL A 79 -10.45 -15.95 5.96
N GLY A 80 -10.95 -16.26 4.76
CA GLY A 80 -11.85 -15.40 4.00
C GLY A 80 -11.23 -14.52 2.91
N GLY A 81 -9.88 -14.42 2.83
CA GLY A 81 -9.22 -13.66 1.75
C GLY A 81 -9.46 -12.16 1.76
N GLU A 82 -9.88 -11.59 2.91
CA GLU A 82 -10.23 -10.18 3.06
C GLU A 82 -8.98 -9.30 3.29
N MET A 83 -9.20 -8.00 3.26
CA MET A 83 -8.16 -6.98 3.46
C MET A 83 -7.01 -7.16 2.45
N PHE A 84 -5.76 -7.21 2.92
CA PHE A 84 -4.58 -7.41 2.07
C PHE A 84 -4.14 -8.88 1.91
N SER A 85 -4.93 -9.84 2.41
CA SER A 85 -4.59 -11.27 2.30
C SER A 85 -4.33 -11.73 0.86
N GLU A 86 -5.12 -11.24 -0.08
CA GLU A 86 -5.02 -11.60 -1.50
C GLU A 86 -3.81 -10.97 -2.22
N LEU A 87 -3.10 -10.00 -1.59
CA LEU A 87 -1.84 -9.49 -2.14
C LEU A 87 -0.76 -10.57 -2.23
N LEU A 88 -0.85 -11.64 -1.45
CA LEU A 88 0.06 -12.78 -1.52
C LEU A 88 0.08 -13.44 -2.91
N LYS A 89 -0.95 -13.26 -3.73
CA LYS A 89 -0.96 -13.71 -5.13
C LYS A 89 0.19 -13.08 -5.95
N TYR A 90 0.65 -11.89 -5.57
CA TYR A 90 1.79 -11.23 -6.20
C TYR A 90 3.15 -11.87 -5.90
N GLU A 91 3.24 -12.86 -5.01
CA GLU A 91 4.42 -13.70 -4.90
C GLU A 91 4.67 -14.51 -6.19
N ASN A 92 3.63 -14.68 -7.00
CA ASN A 92 3.68 -15.36 -8.29
C ASN A 92 3.89 -14.34 -9.43
N GLU A 93 5.03 -14.44 -10.11
CA GLU A 93 5.40 -13.58 -11.24
C GLU A 93 4.34 -13.58 -12.37
N SER A 94 3.74 -14.74 -12.67
CA SER A 94 2.69 -14.84 -13.70
C SER A 94 1.44 -14.06 -13.34
N PHE A 95 1.09 -14.02 -12.05
CA PHE A 95 -0.03 -13.21 -11.57
C PHE A 95 0.29 -11.71 -11.70
N CYS A 96 1.48 -11.29 -11.28
CA CYS A 96 1.94 -9.91 -11.42
C CYS A 96 1.93 -9.45 -12.88
N LYS A 97 2.45 -10.25 -13.81
CA LYS A 97 2.45 -9.93 -15.25
C LYS A 97 1.04 -9.77 -15.83
N LYS A 98 0.08 -10.51 -15.32
CA LYS A 98 -1.33 -10.43 -15.75
C LYS A 98 -2.08 -9.24 -15.17
N HIS A 99 -1.76 -8.86 -13.92
CA HIS A 99 -2.49 -7.88 -13.13
C HIS A 99 -1.54 -6.87 -12.49
N PRO A 100 -0.76 -6.12 -13.29
CA PRO A 100 0.35 -5.32 -12.77
C PRO A 100 -0.09 -4.03 -12.06
N ASN A 101 -1.35 -3.62 -12.19
CA ASN A 101 -1.81 -2.30 -11.78
C ASN A 101 -2.86 -2.34 -10.67
N PHE A 102 -2.86 -1.26 -9.87
CA PHE A 102 -3.96 -0.90 -8.99
C PHE A 102 -4.17 0.61 -8.95
N TYR A 103 -5.25 1.05 -8.33
CA TYR A 103 -5.70 2.44 -8.36
C TYR A 103 -5.91 2.99 -6.96
N ILE A 104 -5.51 4.25 -6.78
CA ILE A 104 -5.85 5.05 -5.59
C ILE A 104 -6.66 6.25 -6.06
N TYR A 105 -7.83 6.39 -5.50
CA TYR A 105 -8.72 7.53 -5.65
C TYR A 105 -8.58 8.43 -4.43
N THR A 106 -8.53 9.74 -4.62
CA THR A 106 -8.39 10.73 -3.53
C THR A 106 -9.53 11.74 -3.54
N PRO A 107 -9.86 12.37 -2.38
CA PRO A 107 -10.99 13.31 -2.27
C PRO A 107 -10.90 14.51 -3.20
N ASP A 108 -9.71 14.88 -3.68
CA ASP A 108 -9.49 15.94 -4.67
C ASP A 108 -9.89 15.56 -6.12
N GLY A 109 -10.49 14.39 -6.28
CA GLY A 109 -10.97 13.86 -7.56
C GLY A 109 -9.89 13.21 -8.43
N LYS A 110 -8.66 13.07 -7.95
CA LYS A 110 -7.60 12.41 -8.68
C LYS A 110 -7.71 10.89 -8.60
N VAL A 111 -7.27 10.25 -9.67
CA VAL A 111 -7.06 8.80 -9.74
C VAL A 111 -5.60 8.56 -10.10
N ARG A 112 -4.88 7.93 -9.18
CA ARG A 112 -3.49 7.54 -9.39
C ARG A 112 -3.43 6.06 -9.78
N THR A 113 -2.69 5.76 -10.84
CA THR A 113 -2.44 4.40 -11.29
C THR A 113 -1.03 3.99 -10.87
N TYR A 114 -0.92 2.86 -10.18
CA TYR A 114 0.34 2.30 -9.74
C TYR A 114 0.61 0.97 -10.41
N LYS A 115 1.87 0.71 -10.76
CA LYS A 115 2.34 -0.57 -11.30
C LYS A 115 3.30 -1.23 -10.32
N VAL A 116 3.11 -2.53 -10.08
CA VAL A 116 4.01 -3.34 -9.26
C VAL A 116 5.42 -3.32 -9.86
N PHE A 117 6.42 -3.07 -9.02
CA PHE A 117 7.82 -3.22 -9.40
C PHE A 117 8.61 -4.16 -8.47
N SER A 118 8.08 -4.46 -7.30
CA SER A 118 8.68 -5.40 -6.35
C SER A 118 7.61 -6.12 -5.54
N ALA A 119 7.80 -7.41 -5.33
CA ALA A 119 6.95 -8.23 -4.47
C ALA A 119 7.81 -9.27 -3.75
N GLY A 120 7.79 -9.31 -2.43
CA GLY A 120 8.63 -10.20 -1.66
C GLY A 120 8.29 -10.25 -0.18
N VAL A 121 8.97 -11.15 0.52
CA VAL A 121 8.87 -11.31 1.97
C VAL A 121 10.13 -10.76 2.63
N VAL A 122 9.99 -9.81 3.52
CA VAL A 122 11.10 -9.22 4.27
C VAL A 122 10.86 -9.36 5.78
N LYS A 123 11.92 -9.26 6.57
CA LYS A 123 11.77 -9.18 8.04
C LYS A 123 11.17 -7.83 8.41
N ASP A 124 10.40 -7.79 9.49
CA ASP A 124 9.81 -6.56 10.04
C ASP A 124 10.84 -5.50 10.48
N THR A 125 12.10 -5.91 10.66
CA THR A 125 13.26 -5.05 11.00
C THR A 125 14.10 -4.66 9.78
N ALA A 126 13.67 -4.96 8.55
CA ALA A 126 14.46 -4.70 7.35
C ALA A 126 14.50 -3.20 6.99
N ASP A 127 15.54 -2.79 6.27
CA ASP A 127 15.71 -1.41 5.79
C ASP A 127 14.65 -0.97 4.77
N ASN A 128 13.85 -1.90 4.26
CA ASN A 128 12.66 -1.63 3.44
C ASN A 128 11.57 -0.83 4.18
N TYR A 129 11.74 -0.54 5.49
CA TYR A 129 10.83 0.25 6.32
C TYR A 129 11.22 1.73 6.45
N LYS A 130 12.14 2.19 5.62
CA LYS A 130 12.62 3.57 5.64
C LYS A 130 11.64 4.50 4.92
N LEU A 131 11.38 5.67 5.52
CA LEU A 131 10.60 6.76 4.94
C LEU A 131 11.42 8.03 4.72
N ASP A 132 12.51 8.20 5.47
CA ASP A 132 13.35 9.39 5.41
C ASP A 132 14.57 9.14 4.53
N TYR A 133 14.73 9.99 3.52
CA TYR A 133 15.84 9.95 2.57
C TYR A 133 16.53 11.31 2.56
N ALA A 134 17.78 11.36 3.00
CA ALA A 134 18.53 12.61 3.12
C ALA A 134 18.87 13.24 1.77
N THR A 135 19.08 12.40 0.75
CA THR A 135 19.43 12.80 -0.62
C THR A 135 18.69 11.96 -1.65
N ASP A 136 18.70 12.41 -2.90
CA ASP A 136 18.18 11.62 -4.03
C ASP A 136 18.95 10.31 -4.20
N ALA A 137 20.26 10.30 -3.96
CA ALA A 137 21.06 9.09 -4.00
C ALA A 137 20.67 8.08 -2.91
N ASP A 138 20.29 8.54 -1.70
CA ASP A 138 19.78 7.65 -0.65
C ASP A 138 18.44 7.02 -1.06
N TYR A 139 17.59 7.79 -1.75
CA TYR A 139 16.32 7.27 -2.25
C TYR A 139 16.51 6.28 -3.39
N GLU A 140 17.40 6.54 -4.33
CA GLU A 140 17.75 5.60 -5.40
C GLU A 140 18.33 4.30 -4.84
N ALA A 141 19.20 4.38 -3.82
CA ALA A 141 19.72 3.20 -3.13
C ALA A 141 18.59 2.39 -2.45
N TYR A 142 17.61 3.08 -1.87
CA TYR A 142 16.41 2.43 -1.31
C TYR A 142 15.56 1.74 -2.38
N LEU A 143 15.31 2.39 -3.52
CA LEU A 143 14.57 1.79 -4.64
C LEU A 143 15.28 0.52 -5.13
N LYS A 144 16.60 0.56 -5.26
CA LYS A 144 17.42 -0.60 -5.64
C LYS A 144 17.32 -1.74 -4.61
N LEU A 145 17.39 -1.42 -3.31
CA LEU A 145 17.18 -2.40 -2.24
C LEU A 145 15.80 -3.08 -2.37
N CYS A 146 14.77 -2.31 -2.70
CA CYS A 146 13.42 -2.84 -2.89
C CYS A 146 13.34 -3.79 -4.10
N GLU A 147 13.98 -3.45 -5.21
CA GLU A 147 14.08 -4.34 -6.38
C GLU A 147 14.83 -5.63 -6.06
N GLU A 148 15.97 -5.54 -5.35
CA GLU A 148 16.78 -6.68 -4.93
C GLU A 148 16.07 -7.58 -3.91
N SER A 149 15.12 -7.03 -3.13
CA SER A 149 14.32 -7.79 -2.17
C SER A 149 13.11 -8.50 -2.82
N SER A 150 12.87 -8.29 -4.10
CA SER A 150 11.76 -8.91 -4.83
C SER A 150 12.03 -10.39 -5.11
N ASN A 151 10.96 -11.21 -5.07
CA ASN A 151 11.03 -12.63 -5.43
C ASN A 151 11.36 -12.87 -6.92
N TYR A 152 11.13 -11.87 -7.75
CA TYR A 152 11.38 -11.90 -9.20
C TYR A 152 11.66 -10.47 -9.70
N LYS A 153 12.27 -10.37 -10.86
CA LYS A 153 12.50 -9.07 -11.51
C LYS A 153 11.27 -8.65 -12.31
N VAL A 154 10.79 -7.45 -12.05
CA VAL A 154 9.75 -6.82 -12.88
C VAL A 154 10.43 -5.97 -13.94
N GLU A 155 10.09 -6.24 -15.19
CA GLU A 155 10.59 -5.48 -16.34
C GLU A 155 9.65 -4.32 -16.68
N ASP A 156 10.11 -3.38 -17.51
CA ASP A 156 9.33 -2.22 -17.97
C ASP A 156 8.86 -1.26 -16.85
N VAL A 157 9.62 -1.18 -15.74
CA VAL A 157 9.46 -0.15 -14.73
C VAL A 157 10.79 0.56 -14.54
N GLU A 158 10.86 1.82 -14.93
CA GLU A 158 12.03 2.66 -14.71
C GLU A 158 11.84 3.44 -13.40
N LEU A 159 12.78 3.30 -12.46
CA LEU A 159 12.78 3.98 -11.18
C LEU A 159 13.86 5.05 -11.14
N THR A 160 13.51 6.23 -10.65
CA THR A 160 14.41 7.39 -10.48
C THR A 160 14.18 8.04 -9.13
N ALA A 161 15.04 8.97 -8.75
CA ALA A 161 14.85 9.78 -7.54
C ALA A 161 13.54 10.60 -7.53
N GLN A 162 12.89 10.79 -8.66
CA GLN A 162 11.59 11.48 -8.79
C GLN A 162 10.39 10.54 -8.79
N SER A 163 10.63 9.22 -8.76
CA SER A 163 9.54 8.25 -8.69
C SER A 163 8.79 8.37 -7.37
N GLN A 164 7.47 8.40 -7.44
CA GLN A 164 6.61 8.26 -6.26
C GLN A 164 6.14 6.81 -6.19
N ILE A 165 6.30 6.20 -5.02
CA ILE A 165 5.95 4.80 -4.80
C ILE A 165 4.96 4.62 -3.66
N VAL A 166 4.25 3.50 -3.67
CA VAL A 166 3.43 3.02 -2.57
C VAL A 166 3.99 1.69 -2.10
N SER A 167 4.20 1.58 -0.80
CA SER A 167 4.61 0.35 -0.13
C SER A 167 3.42 -0.24 0.61
N GLN A 168 2.87 -1.34 0.11
CA GLN A 168 1.79 -2.05 0.78
C GLN A 168 2.35 -3.14 1.68
N ARG A 169 1.83 -3.20 2.89
CA ARG A 169 2.30 -4.12 3.93
C ARG A 169 1.20 -5.04 4.40
N VAL A 170 1.50 -6.32 4.29
CA VAL A 170 0.68 -7.42 4.78
C VAL A 170 1.37 -8.00 6.00
N GLN A 171 0.91 -7.65 7.20
CA GLN A 171 1.57 -8.07 8.44
C GLN A 171 1.24 -9.53 8.77
N MET A 172 2.28 -10.35 8.85
CA MET A 172 2.22 -11.76 9.24
C MET A 172 3.28 -12.03 10.30
N SER A 173 2.92 -12.11 11.59
CA SER A 173 3.86 -12.42 12.69
C SER A 173 5.21 -11.65 12.58
N ALA A 174 6.36 -12.36 12.60
CA ALA A 174 7.70 -11.76 12.52
C ALA A 174 8.22 -11.50 11.10
N MET A 175 7.44 -11.81 10.08
CA MET A 175 7.72 -11.58 8.66
C MET A 175 6.62 -10.73 8.06
N THR A 176 6.98 -9.85 7.14
CA THR A 176 6.01 -9.00 6.43
C THR A 176 6.19 -9.14 4.95
N ASN A 177 5.11 -9.38 4.23
CA ASN A 177 5.10 -9.28 2.79
C ASN A 177 5.03 -7.81 2.41
N VAL A 178 5.96 -7.37 1.58
CA VAL A 178 6.03 -6.01 1.06
C VAL A 178 5.80 -6.06 -0.44
N PHE A 179 4.83 -5.27 -0.88
CA PHE A 179 4.52 -5.09 -2.29
C PHE A 179 4.73 -3.62 -2.62
N LEU A 180 5.55 -3.34 -3.60
CA LEU A 180 6.00 -2.00 -3.96
C LEU A 180 5.52 -1.64 -5.37
N TYR A 181 5.00 -0.44 -5.50
CA TYR A 181 4.33 0.03 -6.71
C TYR A 181 4.82 1.43 -7.05
N ARG A 182 5.08 1.68 -8.32
CA ARG A 182 5.39 3.01 -8.86
C ARG A 182 4.14 3.65 -9.44
N GLU A 183 3.94 4.95 -9.18
CA GLU A 183 2.91 5.77 -9.84
C GLU A 183 3.27 6.04 -11.32
N PHE A 184 2.24 6.07 -12.17
CA PHE A 184 2.33 6.40 -13.60
C PHE A 184 1.61 7.70 -13.89
#